data_25165b89449526f157d97b9f69cd6299
#
_entry.id   25165b89449526f157d97b9f69cd6299
#
_cell.length_a   1.000
_cell.length_b   1.000
_cell.length_c   1.000
_cell.angle_alpha   90.00
_cell.angle_beta   90.00
_cell.angle_gamma   90.00
#
_symmetry.space_group_name_H-M   'P 1'
#
loop_
_entity.id
_entity.type
_entity.pdbx_description
1 polymer ?
#
loop_
_entity_poly.entity_id
_entity_poly.type
_entity_poly.pdbx_seq_one_letter_code
_entity_poly.pdbx_strand_id
1 'polypeptide(L)'
;MPDITVTLTDTENKALEYAAVSVQDWADNALKNRARIAKDEIIALLVAHCNANSVALAVGEDAQVTQAYDLGIVRTAADRAADEVPTLPE
;
A
#
# COMPACT_ATOMS: atom_id res chain seq x y z
N MET A 1 6.46 -13.64 2.81
CA MET A 1 6.34 -12.22 3.16
C MET A 1 7.39 -11.44 2.41
N PRO A 2 6.99 -10.42 1.64
CA PRO A 2 7.98 -9.62 0.92
C PRO A 2 8.90 -8.87 1.87
N ASP A 3 10.17 -8.85 1.54
CA ASP A 3 11.15 -8.07 2.27
C ASP A 3 11.60 -6.94 1.35
N ILE A 4 11.71 -5.75 1.93
CA ILE A 4 12.13 -4.58 1.19
C ILE A 4 13.45 -4.10 1.76
N THR A 5 14.45 -3.98 0.91
CA THR A 5 15.76 -3.51 1.31
C THR A 5 16.01 -2.17 0.63
N VAL A 6 16.42 -1.20 1.41
CA VAL A 6 16.75 0.12 0.89
C VAL A 6 18.20 0.42 1.26
N THR A 7 18.97 0.82 0.26
CA THR A 7 20.39 1.18 0.47
C THR A 7 20.50 2.68 0.64
N LEU A 8 21.09 3.08 1.74
CA LEU A 8 21.29 4.49 2.04
C LEU A 8 22.76 4.85 1.89
N THR A 9 23.02 6.07 1.46
CA THR A 9 24.39 6.61 1.53
C THR A 9 24.73 6.86 3.00
N ASP A 10 26.01 6.99 3.29
CA ASP A 10 26.45 7.31 4.65
C ASP A 10 25.82 8.61 5.15
N THR A 11 25.70 9.59 4.28
CA THR A 11 25.12 10.89 4.65
C THR A 11 23.63 10.73 4.97
N GLU A 12 22.91 9.96 4.15
CA GLU A 12 21.48 9.73 4.41
C GLU A 12 21.28 8.99 5.71
N ASN A 13 22.10 7.98 5.98
CA ASN A 13 22.00 7.23 7.23
C ASN A 13 22.27 8.11 8.44
N LYS A 14 23.29 8.96 8.36
CA LYS A 14 23.60 9.87 9.45
C LYS A 14 22.49 10.88 9.68
N ALA A 15 21.87 11.34 8.61
CA ALA A 15 20.74 12.26 8.73
C ALA A 15 19.57 11.60 9.45
N LEU A 16 19.29 10.33 9.13
CA LEU A 16 18.22 9.61 9.79
C LEU A 16 18.55 9.28 11.24
N GLU A 17 19.82 9.06 11.56
CA GLU A 17 20.24 8.85 12.94
C GLU A 17 19.97 10.07 13.81
N TYR A 18 19.97 11.25 13.21
CA TYR A 18 19.57 12.47 13.91
C TYR A 18 18.08 12.42 14.31
N ALA A 19 17.26 11.83 13.47
CA ALA A 19 15.79 11.83 13.64
C ALA A 19 15.28 10.60 14.38
N ALA A 20 16.02 9.50 14.37
CA ALA A 20 15.52 8.23 14.90
C ALA A 20 16.58 7.53 15.73
N VAL A 21 16.17 6.96 16.85
CA VAL A 21 17.08 6.18 17.71
C VAL A 21 17.58 4.94 16.96
N SER A 22 16.70 4.29 16.22
CA SER A 22 17.07 3.17 15.35
C SER A 22 16.49 3.42 13.98
N VAL A 23 17.36 3.58 12.99
CA VAL A 23 16.93 3.81 11.61
C VAL A 23 16.13 2.62 11.08
N GLN A 24 16.58 1.39 11.40
CA GLN A 24 15.87 0.19 10.95
C GLN A 24 14.47 0.12 11.53
N ASP A 25 14.33 0.35 12.83
CA ASP A 25 13.02 0.31 13.48
C ASP A 25 12.12 1.40 12.94
N TRP A 26 12.68 2.59 12.71
CA TRP A 26 11.91 3.68 12.14
C TRP A 26 11.38 3.33 10.76
N ALA A 27 12.24 2.77 9.92
CA ALA A 27 11.85 2.36 8.56
C ALA A 27 10.78 1.27 8.59
N ASP A 28 10.98 0.27 9.45
CA ASP A 28 10.01 -0.83 9.59
C ASP A 28 8.65 -0.29 10.02
N ASN A 29 8.64 0.58 11.03
CA ASN A 29 7.40 1.14 11.55
C ASN A 29 6.71 2.03 10.54
N ALA A 30 7.47 2.84 9.81
CA ALA A 30 6.92 3.74 8.80
C ALA A 30 6.24 2.95 7.68
N LEU A 31 6.92 1.91 7.17
CA LEU A 31 6.36 1.09 6.11
C LEU A 31 5.14 0.31 6.57
N LYS A 32 5.20 -0.29 7.76
CA LYS A 32 4.07 -1.05 8.28
C LYS A 32 2.88 -0.16 8.55
N ASN A 33 3.12 1.05 9.05
CA ASN A 33 2.04 2.00 9.30
C ASN A 33 1.38 2.44 8.00
N ARG A 34 2.17 2.73 6.97
CA ARG A 34 1.63 3.11 5.67
C ARG A 34 0.86 1.96 5.03
N ALA A 35 1.37 0.73 5.18
CA ALA A 35 0.69 -0.46 4.68
C ALA A 35 -0.66 -0.65 5.38
N ARG A 36 -0.70 -0.43 6.69
CA ARG A 36 -1.95 -0.53 7.46
C ARG A 36 -2.97 0.48 6.97
N ILE A 37 -2.54 1.71 6.75
CA ILE A 37 -3.44 2.76 6.25
C ILE A 37 -3.99 2.39 4.88
N ALA A 38 -3.12 1.92 3.98
CA ALA A 38 -3.55 1.51 2.65
C ALA A 38 -4.51 0.31 2.70
N LYS A 39 -4.23 -0.65 3.57
CA LYS A 39 -5.11 -1.81 3.75
C LYS A 39 -6.49 -1.37 4.22
N ASP A 40 -6.56 -0.48 5.19
CA ASP A 40 -7.83 0.00 5.71
C ASP A 40 -8.63 0.72 4.63
N GLU A 41 -7.97 1.49 3.78
CA GLU A 41 -8.63 2.15 2.66
C GLU A 41 -9.21 1.14 1.67
N ILE A 42 -8.43 0.11 1.33
CA ILE A 42 -8.88 -0.94 0.41
C ILE A 42 -10.12 -1.63 0.96
N ILE A 43 -10.09 -2.00 2.23
CA ILE A 43 -11.19 -2.72 2.86
C ILE A 43 -12.44 -1.84 2.93
N ALA A 44 -12.28 -0.55 3.21
CA ALA A 44 -13.41 0.37 3.24
C ALA A 44 -14.08 0.47 1.87
N LEU A 45 -13.29 0.53 0.80
CA LEU A 45 -13.82 0.56 -0.56
C LEU A 45 -14.54 -0.74 -0.90
N LEU A 46 -13.97 -1.87 -0.47
CA LEU A 46 -14.59 -3.18 -0.70
C LEU A 46 -15.94 -3.29 0.02
N VAL A 47 -16.00 -2.89 1.29
CA VAL A 47 -17.23 -2.96 2.08
C VAL A 47 -18.32 -2.12 1.42
N ALA A 48 -17.98 -0.91 0.99
CA ALA A 48 -18.94 -0.05 0.32
C ALA A 48 -19.46 -0.68 -0.98
N HIS A 49 -18.58 -1.29 -1.76
CA HIS A 49 -18.98 -1.95 -3.00
C HIS A 49 -19.87 -3.15 -2.73
N CYS A 50 -19.49 -3.99 -1.77
CA CYS A 50 -20.26 -5.19 -1.44
C CYS A 50 -21.67 -4.82 -0.95
N ASN A 51 -21.77 -3.78 -0.13
CA ASN A 51 -23.07 -3.34 0.37
C ASN A 51 -23.93 -2.76 -0.76
N ALA A 52 -23.32 -2.01 -1.67
CA ALA A 52 -24.08 -1.38 -2.75
C ALA A 52 -24.55 -2.38 -3.80
N ASN A 53 -23.86 -3.50 -3.95
CA ASN A 53 -24.13 -4.47 -5.02
C ASN A 53 -24.57 -5.83 -4.52
N SER A 54 -24.84 -5.97 -3.22
CA SER A 54 -25.26 -7.23 -2.60
C SER A 54 -24.26 -8.35 -2.84
N VAL A 55 -22.99 -8.04 -2.79
CA VAL A 55 -21.91 -9.02 -2.95
C VAL A 55 -21.47 -9.47 -1.55
N ALA A 56 -21.26 -10.76 -1.38
CA ALA A 56 -20.82 -11.30 -0.10
C ALA A 56 -19.38 -10.84 0.18
N LEU A 57 -19.15 -10.31 1.37
CA LEU A 57 -17.86 -9.86 1.81
C LEU A 57 -17.02 -11.06 2.28
N ALA A 58 -15.79 -11.16 1.81
CA ALA A 58 -14.89 -12.21 2.27
C ALA A 58 -14.61 -12.06 3.76
N VAL A 59 -14.24 -13.16 4.39
CA VAL A 59 -13.96 -13.18 5.82
C VAL A 59 -12.44 -13.07 6.04
N GLY A 60 -12.04 -12.09 6.84
CA GLY A 60 -10.64 -11.86 7.17
C GLY A 60 -9.99 -10.83 6.24
N GLU A 61 -9.02 -10.11 6.78
CA GLU A 61 -8.40 -9.00 6.05
C GLU A 61 -7.67 -9.46 4.80
N ASP A 62 -6.94 -10.56 4.89
CA ASP A 62 -6.19 -11.06 3.73
C ASP A 62 -7.13 -11.38 2.57
N ALA A 63 -8.22 -12.07 2.88
CA ALA A 63 -9.19 -12.46 1.85
C ALA A 63 -9.92 -11.23 1.32
N GLN A 64 -10.16 -10.23 2.16
CA GLN A 64 -10.84 -9.01 1.74
C GLN A 64 -9.97 -8.19 0.79
N VAL A 65 -8.68 -8.06 1.08
CA VAL A 65 -7.79 -7.36 0.16
C VAL A 65 -7.74 -8.08 -1.18
N THR A 66 -7.62 -9.41 -1.17
CA THR A 66 -7.64 -10.21 -2.38
C THR A 66 -8.94 -10.01 -3.16
N GLN A 67 -10.07 -10.03 -2.47
CA GLN A 67 -11.37 -9.83 -3.11
C GLN A 67 -11.46 -8.46 -3.78
N ALA A 68 -10.93 -7.42 -3.15
CA ALA A 68 -10.96 -6.08 -3.72
C ALA A 68 -10.21 -6.04 -5.06
N TYR A 69 -9.06 -6.69 -5.14
CA TYR A 69 -8.33 -6.78 -6.40
C TYR A 69 -9.06 -7.66 -7.41
N ASP A 70 -9.58 -8.80 -6.98
CA ASP A 70 -10.29 -9.72 -7.88
C ASP A 70 -11.52 -9.09 -8.50
N LEU A 71 -12.23 -8.25 -7.75
CA LEU A 71 -13.42 -7.56 -8.26
C LEU A 71 -13.07 -6.31 -9.06
N GLY A 72 -11.79 -5.94 -9.12
CA GLY A 72 -11.37 -4.75 -9.85
C GLY A 72 -11.71 -3.44 -9.15
N ILE A 73 -12.06 -3.49 -7.86
CA ILE A 73 -12.38 -2.29 -7.09
C ILE A 73 -11.12 -1.45 -6.90
N VAL A 74 -9.99 -2.13 -6.69
CA VAL A 74 -8.70 -1.47 -6.56
C VAL A 74 -7.71 -2.11 -7.52
N ARG A 75 -6.69 -1.36 -7.89
CA ARG A 75 -5.63 -1.83 -8.76
C ARG A 75 -4.30 -1.36 -8.16
N THR A 76 -3.23 -2.05 -8.50
CA THR A 76 -1.91 -1.61 -8.02
C THR A 76 -1.60 -0.22 -8.58
N ALA A 77 -0.72 0.49 -7.88
CA ALA A 77 -0.28 1.80 -8.37
C ALA A 77 0.41 1.67 -9.73
N ALA A 78 1.13 0.56 -9.94
CA ALA A 78 1.77 0.31 -11.23
C ALA A 78 0.76 0.17 -12.35
N ASP A 79 -0.33 -0.56 -12.11
CA ASP A 79 -1.40 -0.73 -13.10
C ASP A 79 -2.07 0.61 -13.40
N ARG A 80 -2.33 1.42 -12.38
CA ARG A 80 -2.93 2.73 -12.56
C ARG A 80 -2.00 3.65 -13.34
N ALA A 81 -0.71 3.60 -13.04
CA ALA A 81 0.26 4.41 -13.75
C ALA A 81 0.34 4.02 -15.22
N ALA A 82 0.24 2.72 -15.52
CA ALA A 82 0.26 2.26 -16.90
C ALA A 82 -0.95 2.76 -17.68
N ASP A 83 -2.12 2.77 -17.04
CA ASP A 83 -3.34 3.27 -17.70
C ASP A 83 -3.35 4.77 -17.85
N GLU A 84 -2.71 5.45 -16.92
CA GLU A 84 -2.62 6.91 -16.94
C GLU A 84 -1.43 7.38 -17.74
N VAL A 85 -0.79 6.48 -18.46
CA VAL A 85 0.31 6.89 -19.31
C VAL A 85 -0.22 8.04 -20.14
N PRO A 86 0.17 9.19 -19.77
CA PRO A 86 -0.37 10.32 -20.45
C PRO A 86 0.15 10.29 -21.84
N THR A 87 -0.72 10.49 -22.69
CA THR A 87 -0.36 11.06 -23.92
C THR A 87 0.31 12.34 -23.57
N LEU A 88 1.56 12.25 -23.29
CA LEU A 88 2.29 13.46 -23.04
C LEU A 88 2.26 14.29 -24.29
N PRO A 89 1.78 15.48 -24.21
CA PRO A 89 1.97 16.40 -25.29
C PRO A 89 3.46 16.62 -25.33
N GLU A 90 4.08 16.29 -26.34
CA GLU A 90 5.50 16.60 -26.50
C GLU A 90 5.71 17.93 -27.06
#